data_b4f592a8173e54c1c17314c33f693269
#
_entry.id   b4f592a8173e54c1c17314c33f693269
#
_cell.length_a   1.000
_cell.length_b   1.000
_cell.length_c   1.000
_cell.angle_alpha   90.00
_cell.angle_beta   90.00
_cell.angle_gamma   90.00
#
_symmetry.space_group_name_H-M   'P 1'
#
loop_
_entity.id
_entity.type
_entity.pdbx_description
1 polymer ?
#
loop_
_entity_poly.entity_id
_entity_poly.type
_entity_poly.pdbx_seq_one_letter_code
_entity_poly.pdbx_strand_id
1 'polypeptide(L)'
;MQRQLTFGGGVSPRFTRLRGQSIIEYVLIIAVIGLVIVFAGPGVAGAIRNQFNLVGNTVNSGATGGVEGGASGGGSAGADSATVQAAVAKDAKDWTLDEQKAVAEDIAAKGEASPAYAKAKAAMDERTTWSVKLTNGDTMAYRIIGINHDDLADGSGKAGLTYWGESRSFENYGYHYIRNNDGQGWEKAEIRQRLNSGDLWKLLPSDLRKGIKSVSKETVEDNARITTKDKFFLISQTEIYSNSSDPDSGGYQYEYWTGKVFSLGTSFLKAAFCF
;
A
#
# COMPACT_ATOMS: atom_id res chain seq x y z
N MET A 1 -46.62 -12.44 91.36
CA MET A 1 -46.86 -12.00 89.96
C MET A 1 -45.54 -11.47 89.38
N GLN A 2 -44.87 -12.29 88.62
CA GLN A 2 -43.63 -11.92 87.91
C GLN A 2 -43.90 -11.81 86.47
N ARG A 3 -43.59 -10.62 85.93
CA ARG A 3 -43.62 -10.38 84.46
C ARG A 3 -42.25 -10.69 83.90
N GLN A 4 -42.18 -11.61 82.96
CA GLN A 4 -40.99 -11.85 82.16
C GLN A 4 -40.92 -10.84 81.02
N LEU A 5 -39.76 -10.21 80.87
CA LEU A 5 -39.42 -9.39 79.70
C LEU A 5 -38.64 -10.24 78.72
N THR A 6 -39.19 -10.39 77.54
CA THR A 6 -38.53 -11.02 76.39
C THR A 6 -37.63 -10.03 75.70
N PHE A 7 -36.37 -10.33 75.60
CA PHE A 7 -35.38 -9.57 74.81
C PHE A 7 -35.46 -9.99 73.34
N GLY A 8 -35.66 -9.01 72.49
CA GLY A 8 -35.68 -9.16 71.02
C GLY A 8 -34.34 -9.53 70.46
N GLY A 9 -34.39 -10.39 69.43
CA GLY A 9 -33.23 -10.91 68.72
C GLY A 9 -32.49 -9.84 67.92
N GLY A 10 -31.17 -9.76 68.13
CA GLY A 10 -30.27 -8.94 67.35
C GLY A 10 -30.08 -9.50 65.95
N VAL A 11 -30.32 -8.67 64.95
CA VAL A 11 -30.03 -8.96 63.54
C VAL A 11 -28.55 -8.68 63.32
N SER A 12 -27.76 -9.72 63.05
CA SER A 12 -26.36 -9.59 62.70
C SER A 12 -26.21 -9.04 61.27
N PRO A 13 -25.41 -8.03 60.99
CA PRO A 13 -25.16 -7.57 59.63
C PRO A 13 -24.34 -8.65 58.90
N ARG A 14 -24.85 -9.12 57.79
CA ARG A 14 -24.12 -9.98 56.85
C ARG A 14 -23.10 -9.09 56.13
N PHE A 15 -21.82 -9.22 56.48
CA PHE A 15 -20.72 -8.68 55.69
C PHE A 15 -20.61 -9.52 54.38
N THR A 16 -21.03 -8.92 53.26
CA THR A 16 -20.69 -9.43 51.93
C THR A 16 -19.20 -9.23 51.73
N ARG A 17 -18.43 -10.32 51.73
CA ARG A 17 -17.03 -10.31 51.34
C ARG A 17 -17.00 -9.92 49.85
N LEU A 18 -16.49 -8.71 49.56
CA LEU A 18 -16.04 -8.33 48.23
C LEU A 18 -14.89 -9.30 47.91
N ARG A 19 -15.10 -10.17 46.90
CA ARG A 19 -14.04 -10.98 46.33
C ARG A 19 -13.01 -10.02 45.74
N GLY A 20 -11.86 -9.86 46.39
CA GLY A 20 -10.71 -9.20 45.83
C GLY A 20 -10.33 -9.94 44.55
N GLN A 21 -10.20 -9.20 43.44
CA GLN A 21 -9.67 -9.77 42.21
C GLN A 21 -8.31 -10.39 42.48
N SER A 22 -8.14 -11.63 42.03
CA SER A 22 -6.92 -12.38 42.20
C SER A 22 -5.79 -11.75 41.38
N ILE A 23 -4.57 -11.73 41.91
CA ILE A 23 -3.35 -11.29 41.19
C ILE A 23 -3.25 -12.02 39.82
N ILE A 24 -3.74 -13.26 39.76
CA ILE A 24 -3.79 -14.07 38.53
C ILE A 24 -4.68 -13.42 37.46
N GLU A 25 -5.81 -12.82 37.84
CA GLU A 25 -6.69 -12.11 36.90
C GLU A 25 -5.99 -10.88 36.28
N TYR A 26 -5.25 -10.13 37.07
CA TYR A 26 -4.47 -9.00 36.54
C TYR A 26 -3.35 -9.44 35.61
N VAL A 27 -2.63 -10.52 35.94
CA VAL A 27 -1.60 -11.08 35.07
C VAL A 27 -2.19 -11.57 33.76
N LEU A 28 -3.36 -12.19 33.79
CA LEU A 28 -4.07 -12.67 32.61
C LEU A 28 -4.53 -11.50 31.73
N ILE A 29 -5.08 -10.44 32.32
CA ILE A 29 -5.49 -9.24 31.61
C ILE A 29 -4.28 -8.56 30.96
N ILE A 30 -3.16 -8.41 31.68
CA ILE A 30 -1.93 -7.81 31.12
C ILE A 30 -1.37 -8.68 29.99
N ALA A 31 -1.40 -10.01 30.12
CA ALA A 31 -0.96 -10.93 29.07
C ALA A 31 -1.83 -10.82 27.81
N VAL A 32 -3.15 -10.71 27.96
CA VAL A 32 -4.10 -10.53 26.84
C VAL A 32 -3.89 -9.17 26.17
N ILE A 33 -3.74 -8.10 26.96
CA ILE A 33 -3.45 -6.74 26.44
C ILE A 33 -2.11 -6.73 25.71
N GLY A 34 -1.08 -7.36 26.26
CA GLY A 34 0.23 -7.48 25.64
C GLY A 34 0.16 -8.24 24.31
N LEU A 35 -0.60 -9.33 24.26
CA LEU A 35 -0.83 -10.11 23.05
C LEU A 35 -1.54 -9.28 21.97
N VAL A 36 -2.60 -8.54 22.37
CA VAL A 36 -3.33 -7.66 21.44
C VAL A 36 -2.42 -6.56 20.88
N ILE A 37 -1.55 -5.95 21.70
CA ILE A 37 -0.61 -4.92 21.25
C ILE A 37 0.41 -5.50 20.26
N VAL A 38 0.91 -6.71 20.51
CA VAL A 38 1.89 -7.36 19.61
C VAL A 38 1.27 -7.72 18.26
N PHE A 39 0.03 -8.24 18.26
CA PHE A 39 -0.64 -8.65 17.01
C PHE A 39 -1.34 -7.51 16.28
N ALA A 40 -1.87 -6.51 16.98
CA ALA A 40 -2.56 -5.37 16.38
C ALA A 40 -1.67 -4.12 16.23
N GLY A 41 -0.49 -4.10 16.84
CA GLY A 41 0.39 -2.93 16.92
C GLY A 41 0.71 -2.26 15.59
N PRO A 42 1.13 -2.98 14.54
CA PRO A 42 1.43 -2.38 13.25
C PRO A 42 0.20 -1.77 12.56
N GLY A 43 -0.96 -2.44 12.67
CA GLY A 43 -2.22 -1.96 12.07
C GLY A 43 -2.83 -0.77 12.81
N VAL A 44 -2.76 -0.75 14.15
CA VAL A 44 -3.34 0.32 14.98
C VAL A 44 -2.56 1.63 14.82
N ALA A 45 -1.23 1.57 14.71
CA ALA A 45 -0.41 2.77 14.48
C ALA A 45 -0.77 3.47 13.15
N GLY A 46 -1.02 2.69 12.09
CA GLY A 46 -1.49 3.20 10.79
C GLY A 46 -2.90 3.80 10.88
N ALA A 47 -3.83 3.12 11.54
CA ALA A 47 -5.20 3.57 11.72
C ALA A 47 -5.28 4.88 12.54
N ILE A 48 -4.50 5.00 13.61
CA ILE A 48 -4.43 6.21 14.43
C ILE A 48 -3.86 7.39 13.63
N ARG A 49 -2.78 7.17 12.87
CA ARG A 49 -2.18 8.22 12.02
C ARG A 49 -3.18 8.71 10.97
N ASN A 50 -3.93 7.80 10.34
CA ASN A 50 -4.96 8.15 9.38
C ASN A 50 -6.14 8.90 10.01
N GLN A 51 -6.56 8.55 11.22
CA GLN A 51 -7.60 9.31 11.94
C GLN A 51 -7.14 10.73 12.30
N PHE A 52 -5.89 10.92 12.70
CA PHE A 52 -5.35 12.26 12.94
C PHE A 52 -5.29 13.11 11.66
N ASN A 53 -4.94 12.50 10.51
CA ASN A 53 -4.96 13.18 9.22
C ASN A 53 -6.39 13.54 8.79
N LEU A 54 -7.37 12.67 9.06
CA LEU A 54 -8.77 12.91 8.76
C LEU A 54 -9.33 14.07 9.60
N VAL A 55 -9.04 14.08 10.91
CA VAL A 55 -9.44 15.16 11.82
C VAL A 55 -8.74 16.48 11.46
N GLY A 56 -7.46 16.45 11.12
CA GLY A 56 -6.72 17.62 10.65
C GLY A 56 -7.33 18.24 9.39
N ASN A 57 -7.73 17.42 8.43
CA ASN A 57 -8.39 17.88 7.21
C ASN A 57 -9.81 18.38 7.48
N THR A 58 -10.57 17.76 8.39
CA THR A 58 -11.94 18.20 8.74
C THR A 58 -11.92 19.53 9.50
N VAL A 59 -10.96 19.73 10.39
CA VAL A 59 -10.79 20.99 11.12
C VAL A 59 -10.36 22.12 10.18
N ASN A 60 -9.49 21.83 9.21
CA ASN A 60 -9.05 22.84 8.23
C ASN A 60 -10.15 23.17 7.19
N SER A 61 -11.08 22.24 6.92
CA SER A 61 -12.23 22.49 6.05
C SER A 61 -13.42 23.13 6.77
N GLY A 62 -13.48 23.05 8.10
CA GLY A 62 -14.58 23.62 8.90
C GLY A 62 -14.44 25.12 9.26
N ALA A 63 -13.32 25.76 8.88
CA ALA A 63 -13.07 27.16 9.19
C ALA A 63 -13.58 28.17 8.14
N THR A 64 -14.17 27.70 7.01
CA THR A 64 -14.78 28.59 6.02
C THR A 64 -16.21 28.10 5.72
N GLY A 65 -17.18 28.73 6.36
CA GLY A 65 -18.59 28.55 6.03
C GLY A 65 -18.91 29.21 4.68
N GLY A 66 -19.74 28.54 3.88
CA GLY A 66 -20.48 29.19 2.76
C GLY A 66 -20.54 28.40 1.46
N VAL A 67 -21.65 27.76 1.27
CA VAL A 67 -22.53 27.51 0.09
C VAL A 67 -21.97 27.38 -1.33
N GLU A 68 -22.40 26.26 -1.94
CA GLU A 68 -22.79 26.00 -3.35
C GLU A 68 -21.74 25.81 -4.44
N GLY A 69 -21.84 24.68 -5.05
CA GLY A 69 -21.80 24.46 -6.49
C GLY A 69 -20.44 24.13 -7.10
N GLY A 70 -20.23 22.91 -7.51
CA GLY A 70 -19.20 22.61 -8.49
C GLY A 70 -18.34 21.38 -8.16
N ALA A 71 -18.67 20.29 -8.80
CA ALA A 71 -17.91 19.04 -8.81
C ALA A 71 -16.47 19.28 -9.27
N SER A 72 -15.53 18.94 -8.48
CA SER A 72 -14.21 18.36 -8.77
C SER A 72 -13.28 18.59 -7.58
N GLY A 73 -13.12 17.61 -6.77
CA GLY A 73 -12.15 17.61 -5.68
C GLY A 73 -11.86 16.17 -5.31
N GLY A 74 -10.65 15.68 -5.59
CA GLY A 74 -10.20 14.40 -5.14
C GLY A 74 -10.22 14.32 -3.62
N GLY A 75 -11.35 13.95 -3.07
CA GLY A 75 -11.49 13.57 -1.69
C GLY A 75 -11.05 12.14 -1.57
N SER A 76 -10.10 11.88 -0.70
CA SER A 76 -9.76 10.54 -0.23
C SER A 76 -11.02 9.89 0.31
N ALA A 77 -11.74 9.20 -0.56
CA ALA A 77 -12.89 8.39 -0.18
C ALA A 77 -12.36 7.17 0.54
N GLY A 78 -12.55 7.09 1.84
CA GLY A 78 -12.26 5.89 2.60
C GLY A 78 -13.03 4.68 2.05
N ALA A 79 -12.64 3.50 2.49
CA ALA A 79 -13.02 2.16 2.02
C ALA A 79 -14.50 1.80 1.92
N ASP A 80 -15.38 2.70 2.21
CA ASP A 80 -16.82 2.57 1.96
C ASP A 80 -17.23 3.06 0.58
N SER A 81 -16.24 3.36 -0.29
CA SER A 81 -16.55 3.75 -1.65
C SER A 81 -17.25 2.57 -2.34
N ALA A 82 -18.34 2.83 -3.01
CA ALA A 82 -19.09 1.85 -3.77
C ALA A 82 -18.19 1.09 -4.77
N THR A 83 -17.15 1.74 -5.27
CA THR A 83 -16.16 1.17 -6.19
C THR A 83 -15.33 0.07 -5.53
N VAL A 84 -14.85 0.28 -4.28
CA VAL A 84 -14.08 -0.75 -3.54
C VAL A 84 -14.98 -1.94 -3.22
N GLN A 85 -16.23 -1.69 -2.80
CA GLN A 85 -17.19 -2.76 -2.53
C GLN A 85 -17.49 -3.58 -3.80
N ALA A 86 -17.66 -2.91 -4.94
CA ALA A 86 -17.84 -3.58 -6.23
C ALA A 86 -16.62 -4.44 -6.61
N ALA A 87 -15.40 -3.95 -6.36
CA ALA A 87 -14.18 -4.71 -6.60
C ALA A 87 -14.08 -5.94 -5.67
N VAL A 88 -14.43 -5.80 -4.40
CA VAL A 88 -14.43 -6.91 -3.43
C VAL A 88 -15.47 -7.97 -3.77
N ALA A 89 -16.59 -7.60 -4.37
CA ALA A 89 -17.68 -8.51 -4.72
C ALA A 89 -17.37 -9.47 -5.89
N LYS A 90 -16.32 -9.21 -6.68
CA LYS A 90 -15.95 -10.00 -7.87
C LYS A 90 -14.50 -10.48 -7.85
N ASP A 91 -14.13 -11.34 -8.77
CA ASP A 91 -12.75 -11.80 -8.93
C ASP A 91 -11.83 -10.64 -9.34
N ALA A 92 -10.60 -10.63 -8.82
CA ALA A 92 -9.65 -9.56 -9.12
C ALA A 92 -9.31 -9.44 -10.61
N LYS A 93 -9.33 -10.56 -11.35
CA LYS A 93 -9.11 -10.55 -12.81
C LYS A 93 -10.12 -9.69 -13.58
N ASP A 94 -11.30 -9.47 -12.99
CA ASP A 94 -12.40 -8.71 -13.57
C ASP A 94 -12.44 -7.25 -13.08
N TRP A 95 -11.42 -6.80 -12.34
CA TRP A 95 -11.32 -5.41 -11.88
C TRP A 95 -11.11 -4.47 -13.07
N THR A 96 -11.94 -3.47 -13.15
CA THR A 96 -11.71 -2.33 -14.05
C THR A 96 -10.53 -1.50 -13.59
N LEU A 97 -10.03 -0.63 -14.45
CA LEU A 97 -8.93 0.28 -14.10
C LEU A 97 -9.30 1.20 -12.92
N ASP A 98 -10.54 1.67 -12.86
CA ASP A 98 -11.00 2.55 -11.76
C ASP A 98 -11.13 1.78 -10.45
N GLU A 99 -11.54 0.52 -10.49
CA GLU A 99 -11.53 -0.34 -9.30
C GLU A 99 -10.12 -0.65 -8.83
N GLN A 100 -9.16 -0.89 -9.72
CA GLN A 100 -7.75 -1.08 -9.36
C GLN A 100 -7.18 0.15 -8.65
N LYS A 101 -7.50 1.36 -9.14
CA LYS A 101 -7.11 2.61 -8.49
C LYS A 101 -7.75 2.77 -7.11
N ALA A 102 -9.07 2.55 -7.02
CA ALA A 102 -9.80 2.66 -5.77
C ALA A 102 -9.30 1.65 -4.72
N VAL A 103 -9.06 0.40 -5.13
CA VAL A 103 -8.45 -0.64 -4.29
C VAL A 103 -7.06 -0.23 -3.81
N ALA A 104 -6.24 0.32 -4.69
CA ALA A 104 -4.91 0.78 -4.32
C ALA A 104 -4.98 1.94 -3.30
N GLU A 105 -5.85 2.92 -3.52
CA GLU A 105 -6.04 4.03 -2.58
C GLU A 105 -6.55 3.55 -1.21
N ASP A 106 -7.47 2.60 -1.19
CA ASP A 106 -7.98 2.01 0.04
C ASP A 106 -6.92 1.21 0.80
N ILE A 107 -6.12 0.41 0.09
CA ILE A 107 -4.99 -0.33 0.67
C ILE A 107 -3.90 0.64 1.16
N ALA A 108 -3.58 1.71 0.43
CA ALA A 108 -2.64 2.73 0.87
C ALA A 108 -3.07 3.36 2.21
N ALA A 109 -4.37 3.61 2.36
CA ALA A 109 -4.95 4.21 3.56
C ALA A 109 -5.05 3.26 4.74
N LYS A 110 -5.35 1.97 4.52
CA LYS A 110 -5.75 1.01 5.57
C LYS A 110 -4.81 -0.19 5.71
N GLY A 111 -3.92 -0.41 4.78
CA GLY A 111 -3.07 -1.59 4.77
C GLY A 111 -3.89 -2.88 4.75
N GLU A 112 -3.54 -3.82 5.60
CA GLU A 112 -4.22 -5.12 5.73
C GLU A 112 -5.67 -5.03 6.22
N ALA A 113 -6.07 -3.89 6.81
CA ALA A 113 -7.45 -3.64 7.22
C ALA A 113 -8.38 -3.28 6.04
N SER A 114 -7.85 -3.06 4.84
CA SER A 114 -8.67 -2.90 3.63
C SER A 114 -9.42 -4.19 3.30
N PRO A 115 -10.73 -4.14 3.03
CA PRO A 115 -11.49 -5.32 2.61
C PRO A 115 -11.00 -5.91 1.29
N ALA A 116 -10.26 -5.13 0.48
CA ALA A 116 -9.70 -5.56 -0.79
C ALA A 116 -8.29 -6.19 -0.66
N TYR A 117 -7.62 -6.05 0.51
CA TYR A 117 -6.23 -6.47 0.68
C TYR A 117 -6.01 -7.96 0.38
N ALA A 118 -6.81 -8.84 1.01
CA ALA A 118 -6.68 -10.28 0.80
C ALA A 118 -6.87 -10.68 -0.67
N LYS A 119 -7.77 -9.98 -1.38
CA LYS A 119 -8.03 -10.24 -2.80
C LYS A 119 -6.90 -9.72 -3.70
N ALA A 120 -6.33 -8.56 -3.39
CA ALA A 120 -5.15 -8.05 -4.08
C ALA A 120 -3.93 -8.95 -3.88
N LYS A 121 -3.75 -9.46 -2.65
CA LYS A 121 -2.69 -10.42 -2.34
C LYS A 121 -2.86 -11.73 -3.09
N ALA A 122 -4.07 -12.29 -3.12
CA ALA A 122 -4.37 -13.49 -3.91
C ALA A 122 -4.10 -13.26 -5.40
N ALA A 123 -4.51 -12.13 -5.97
CA ALA A 123 -4.23 -11.78 -7.36
C ALA A 123 -2.73 -11.69 -7.67
N MET A 124 -1.91 -11.17 -6.73
CA MET A 124 -0.46 -11.15 -6.85
C MET A 124 0.13 -12.58 -6.82
N ASP A 125 -0.30 -13.41 -5.88
CA ASP A 125 0.18 -14.78 -5.70
C ASP A 125 -0.19 -15.69 -6.88
N GLU A 126 -1.40 -15.54 -7.41
CA GLU A 126 -1.93 -16.24 -8.59
C GLU A 126 -1.41 -15.68 -9.92
N ARG A 127 -0.66 -14.58 -9.89
CA ARG A 127 -0.14 -13.88 -11.08
C ARG A 127 -1.23 -13.40 -12.02
N THR A 128 -2.35 -12.95 -11.46
CA THR A 128 -3.44 -12.34 -12.23
C THR A 128 -2.89 -11.23 -13.12
N THR A 129 -3.28 -11.25 -14.39
CA THR A 129 -2.79 -10.31 -15.39
C THR A 129 -3.95 -9.53 -15.98
N TRP A 130 -3.79 -8.21 -16.01
CA TRP A 130 -4.67 -7.29 -16.75
C TRP A 130 -3.98 -6.81 -18.01
N SER A 131 -4.74 -6.18 -18.88
CA SER A 131 -4.20 -5.61 -20.10
C SER A 131 -4.84 -4.26 -20.41
N VAL A 132 -4.05 -3.39 -21.05
CA VAL A 132 -4.51 -2.09 -21.53
C VAL A 132 -4.01 -1.85 -22.95
N LYS A 133 -4.84 -1.20 -23.77
CA LYS A 133 -4.43 -0.75 -25.10
C LYS A 133 -3.55 0.49 -24.98
N LEU A 134 -2.39 0.43 -25.62
CA LEU A 134 -1.47 1.56 -25.77
C LEU A 134 -1.95 2.49 -26.90
N THR A 135 -1.46 3.73 -26.91
CA THR A 135 -1.87 4.74 -27.90
C THR A 135 -1.47 4.39 -29.34
N ASN A 136 -0.50 3.52 -29.52
CA ASN A 136 -0.08 3.01 -30.84
C ASN A 136 -0.84 1.76 -31.28
N GLY A 137 -1.82 1.29 -30.49
CA GLY A 137 -2.65 0.12 -30.80
C GLY A 137 -2.12 -1.20 -30.24
N ASP A 138 -0.90 -1.25 -29.73
CA ASP A 138 -0.37 -2.42 -29.03
C ASP A 138 -1.07 -2.66 -27.69
N THR A 139 -0.76 -3.77 -27.05
CA THR A 139 -1.29 -4.10 -25.74
C THR A 139 -0.14 -4.21 -24.74
N MET A 140 -0.33 -3.59 -23.57
CA MET A 140 0.51 -3.82 -22.40
C MET A 140 -0.23 -4.76 -21.46
N ALA A 141 0.41 -5.88 -21.11
CA ALA A 141 -0.02 -6.75 -20.02
C ALA A 141 0.66 -6.31 -18.74
N TYR A 142 -0.05 -6.33 -17.60
CA TYR A 142 0.52 -5.94 -16.32
C TYR A 142 -0.09 -6.73 -15.15
N ARG A 143 0.65 -6.82 -14.06
CA ARG A 143 0.26 -7.57 -12.85
C ARG A 143 0.77 -6.90 -11.59
N ILE A 144 0.16 -7.20 -10.44
CA ILE A 144 0.63 -6.73 -9.14
C ILE A 144 1.94 -7.44 -8.77
N ILE A 145 2.90 -6.68 -8.25
CA ILE A 145 4.19 -7.18 -7.76
C ILE A 145 4.49 -6.74 -6.32
N GLY A 146 3.81 -5.70 -5.82
CA GLY A 146 3.96 -5.19 -4.47
C GLY A 146 2.68 -4.57 -3.92
N ILE A 147 2.52 -4.67 -2.61
CA ILE A 147 1.41 -4.09 -1.86
C ILE A 147 2.00 -3.22 -0.74
N ASN A 148 1.68 -1.93 -0.72
CA ASN A 148 2.30 -0.95 0.19
C ASN A 148 3.84 -1.02 0.17
N HIS A 149 4.42 -1.18 -1.01
CA HIS A 149 5.85 -1.36 -1.19
C HIS A 149 6.58 -0.02 -1.38
N ASP A 150 6.22 0.73 -2.41
CA ASP A 150 6.93 1.94 -2.83
C ASP A 150 6.49 3.18 -2.04
N ASP A 151 7.45 4.00 -1.61
CA ASP A 151 7.17 5.26 -0.93
C ASP A 151 6.75 6.33 -1.92
N LEU A 152 5.65 7.03 -1.64
CA LEU A 152 5.18 8.14 -2.45
C LEU A 152 6.18 9.31 -2.43
N ALA A 153 6.42 9.91 -3.59
CA ALA A 153 7.44 10.96 -3.76
C ALA A 153 7.11 12.28 -3.05
N ASP A 154 5.88 12.45 -2.59
CA ASP A 154 5.42 13.59 -1.79
C ASP A 154 5.52 13.34 -0.28
N GLY A 155 5.94 12.15 0.14
CA GLY A 155 6.06 11.76 1.54
C GLY A 155 4.73 11.46 2.23
N SER A 156 3.61 11.36 1.50
CA SER A 156 2.29 11.11 2.08
C SER A 156 2.07 9.66 2.55
N GLY A 157 3.01 8.75 2.26
CA GLY A 157 2.94 7.34 2.65
C GLY A 157 3.43 6.44 1.54
N LYS A 158 2.79 5.26 1.41
CA LYS A 158 3.12 4.27 0.40
C LYS A 158 2.04 4.19 -0.68
N ALA A 159 2.45 3.84 -1.89
CA ALA A 159 1.54 3.44 -2.95
C ALA A 159 0.87 2.11 -2.57
N GLY A 160 -0.44 2.01 -2.73
CA GLY A 160 -1.19 0.83 -2.30
C GLY A 160 -0.86 -0.41 -3.12
N LEU A 161 -0.72 -0.24 -4.43
CA LEU A 161 -0.38 -1.33 -5.34
C LEU A 161 0.70 -0.89 -6.32
N THR A 162 1.72 -1.74 -6.49
CA THR A 162 2.73 -1.62 -7.54
C THR A 162 2.51 -2.68 -8.59
N TYR A 163 2.49 -2.24 -9.84
CA TYR A 163 2.29 -3.09 -11.01
C TYR A 163 3.55 -3.17 -11.85
N TRP A 164 3.70 -4.29 -12.53
CA TRP A 164 4.77 -4.53 -13.50
C TRP A 164 4.19 -4.84 -14.86
N GLY A 165 4.52 -4.04 -15.84
CA GLY A 165 3.99 -4.06 -17.18
C GLY A 165 5.00 -4.49 -18.23
N GLU A 166 4.52 -5.23 -19.24
CA GLU A 166 5.30 -5.65 -20.41
C GLU A 166 4.52 -5.42 -21.70
N SER A 167 5.20 -4.98 -22.75
CA SER A 167 4.63 -4.80 -24.08
C SER A 167 5.70 -4.95 -25.16
N ARG A 168 5.29 -5.43 -26.34
CA ARG A 168 6.17 -5.43 -27.52
C ARG A 168 6.65 -4.03 -27.89
N SER A 169 5.83 -3.01 -27.67
CA SER A 169 6.23 -1.62 -27.89
C SER A 169 7.42 -1.17 -27.05
N PHE A 170 7.79 -1.92 -26.02
CA PHE A 170 8.96 -1.65 -25.18
C PHE A 170 10.21 -2.44 -25.61
N GLU A 171 10.07 -3.43 -26.53
CA GLU A 171 11.16 -4.32 -26.96
C GLU A 171 12.32 -3.59 -27.63
N ASN A 172 12.01 -2.63 -28.50
CA ASN A 172 13.03 -1.88 -29.26
C ASN A 172 13.90 -0.97 -28.40
N TYR A 173 13.60 -0.86 -27.11
CA TYR A 173 14.26 0.04 -26.19
C TYR A 173 15.06 -0.68 -25.08
N GLY A 174 15.09 -2.05 -25.11
CA GLY A 174 15.48 -2.81 -23.93
C GLY A 174 16.94 -2.84 -23.63
N TYR A 175 17.74 -3.58 -24.34
CA TYR A 175 19.02 -4.03 -23.82
C TYR A 175 20.18 -3.04 -24.02
N HIS A 176 20.17 -2.25 -25.10
CA HIS A 176 21.26 -1.32 -25.40
C HIS A 176 21.28 -0.08 -24.51
N TYR A 177 20.08 0.40 -24.10
CA TYR A 177 19.95 1.65 -23.34
C TYR A 177 20.22 1.49 -21.83
N ILE A 178 20.07 0.28 -21.30
CA ILE A 178 20.37 0.02 -19.88
C ILE A 178 21.88 -0.11 -19.64
N ARG A 179 22.64 -0.55 -20.64
CA ARG A 179 24.09 -0.78 -20.53
C ARG A 179 24.96 0.37 -20.95
N ASN A 180 24.44 1.27 -21.79
CA ASN A 180 25.23 2.37 -22.35
C ASN A 180 24.93 3.71 -21.70
N ASN A 181 24.70 3.69 -20.41
CA ASN A 181 24.54 4.92 -19.65
C ASN A 181 25.85 5.58 -19.30
N ASP A 182 26.85 5.56 -20.15
CA ASP A 182 28.12 6.28 -20.02
C ASP A 182 28.57 6.54 -18.56
N GLY A 183 28.20 5.64 -17.61
CA GLY A 183 28.46 5.79 -16.18
C GLY A 183 27.61 6.83 -15.46
N GLN A 184 26.48 7.27 -16.04
CA GLN A 184 25.66 8.37 -15.48
C GLN A 184 24.53 7.93 -14.55
N GLY A 185 24.34 6.64 -14.32
CA GLY A 185 23.33 6.08 -13.40
C GLY A 185 21.87 6.33 -13.80
N TRP A 186 20.96 5.88 -12.94
CA TRP A 186 19.50 5.97 -13.18
C TRP A 186 19.02 7.41 -13.26
N GLU A 187 19.51 8.31 -12.41
CA GLU A 187 19.06 9.71 -12.35
C GLU A 187 19.11 10.39 -13.73
N LYS A 188 20.18 10.15 -14.48
CA LYS A 188 20.45 10.80 -15.78
C LYS A 188 20.14 9.90 -16.97
N ALA A 189 19.68 8.67 -16.72
CA ALA A 189 19.42 7.71 -17.77
C ALA A 189 18.40 8.21 -18.79
N GLU A 190 18.71 8.09 -20.08
CA GLU A 190 17.77 8.44 -21.16
C GLU A 190 16.48 7.64 -21.04
N ILE A 191 16.58 6.35 -20.72
CA ILE A 191 15.41 5.50 -20.55
C ILE A 191 14.48 5.99 -19.45
N ARG A 192 15.02 6.53 -18.34
CA ARG A 192 14.22 7.14 -17.27
C ARG A 192 13.41 8.33 -17.79
N GLN A 193 14.03 9.21 -18.57
CA GLN A 193 13.36 10.36 -19.16
C GLN A 193 12.24 9.92 -20.11
N ARG A 194 12.48 8.90 -20.92
CA ARG A 194 11.50 8.34 -21.85
C ARG A 194 10.31 7.70 -21.13
N LEU A 195 10.56 7.02 -20.01
CA LEU A 195 9.52 6.41 -19.18
C LEU A 195 8.68 7.44 -18.41
N ASN A 196 9.24 8.60 -18.03
CA ASN A 196 8.54 9.54 -17.14
C ASN A 196 7.90 10.73 -17.88
N SER A 197 8.39 11.11 -19.04
CA SER A 197 7.88 12.26 -19.81
C SER A 197 7.97 12.10 -21.33
N GLY A 198 8.77 11.15 -21.81
CA GLY A 198 9.05 10.94 -23.22
C GLY A 198 7.99 10.13 -23.96
N ASP A 199 8.44 9.45 -24.98
CA ASP A 199 7.61 8.66 -25.90
C ASP A 199 7.01 7.41 -25.24
N LEU A 200 7.78 6.71 -24.40
CA LEU A 200 7.27 5.53 -23.67
C LEU A 200 6.15 5.90 -22.69
N TRP A 201 6.29 7.04 -22.00
CA TRP A 201 5.20 7.57 -21.18
C TRP A 201 3.94 7.89 -21.97
N LYS A 202 4.11 8.44 -23.18
CA LYS A 202 3.02 8.83 -24.07
C LYS A 202 2.29 7.63 -24.68
N LEU A 203 2.92 6.45 -24.73
CA LEU A 203 2.25 5.21 -25.14
C LEU A 203 1.16 4.79 -24.17
N LEU A 204 1.29 5.09 -22.90
CA LEU A 204 0.27 4.78 -21.91
C LEU A 204 -1.00 5.61 -22.18
N PRO A 205 -2.21 5.02 -22.14
CA PRO A 205 -3.45 5.78 -22.32
C PRO A 205 -3.64 6.80 -21.21
N SER A 206 -4.35 7.88 -21.50
CA SER A 206 -4.53 9.01 -20.59
C SER A 206 -5.12 8.60 -19.23
N ASP A 207 -6.06 7.67 -19.23
CA ASP A 207 -6.78 7.25 -18.03
C ASP A 207 -5.87 6.43 -17.10
N LEU A 208 -4.97 5.61 -17.67
CA LEU A 208 -3.93 4.94 -16.90
C LEU A 208 -2.97 5.97 -16.29
N ARG A 209 -2.44 6.89 -17.13
CA ARG A 209 -1.48 7.91 -16.70
C ARG A 209 -1.98 8.81 -15.57
N LYS A 210 -3.28 9.14 -15.57
CA LYS A 210 -3.90 9.98 -14.51
C LYS A 210 -3.88 9.30 -13.14
N GLY A 211 -3.96 7.96 -13.10
CA GLY A 211 -3.95 7.21 -11.84
C GLY A 211 -2.55 6.95 -11.30
N ILE A 212 -1.53 6.99 -12.15
CA ILE A 212 -0.15 6.65 -11.75
C ILE A 212 0.40 7.69 -10.79
N LYS A 213 0.79 7.25 -9.60
CA LYS A 213 1.45 8.04 -8.56
C LYS A 213 2.95 8.15 -8.83
N SER A 214 3.57 9.23 -8.35
CA SER A 214 5.02 9.36 -8.34
C SER A 214 5.58 8.74 -7.07
N VAL A 215 6.60 7.91 -7.20
CA VAL A 215 7.27 7.24 -6.09
C VAL A 215 8.73 7.62 -5.99
N SER A 216 9.32 7.49 -4.81
CA SER A 216 10.74 7.69 -4.56
C SER A 216 11.50 6.41 -4.89
N LYS A 217 12.46 6.48 -5.81
CA LYS A 217 13.35 5.35 -6.13
C LYS A 217 14.77 5.71 -5.69
N GLU A 218 15.40 4.79 -4.96
CA GLU A 218 16.79 4.94 -4.53
C GLU A 218 17.70 4.12 -5.43
N THR A 219 18.81 4.73 -5.83
CA THR A 219 19.95 4.08 -6.49
C THR A 219 21.23 4.46 -5.77
N VAL A 220 22.27 3.66 -5.92
CA VAL A 220 23.60 3.99 -5.39
C VAL A 220 24.54 4.19 -6.57
N GLU A 221 25.15 5.37 -6.67
CA GLU A 221 26.08 5.73 -7.72
C GLU A 221 27.32 6.36 -7.07
N ASP A 222 28.50 5.87 -7.40
CA ASP A 222 29.78 6.34 -6.82
C ASP A 222 29.77 6.39 -5.28
N ASN A 223 29.16 5.39 -4.64
CA ASN A 223 28.92 5.29 -3.19
C ASN A 223 27.98 6.38 -2.61
N ALA A 224 27.29 7.13 -3.44
CA ALA A 224 26.27 8.08 -3.02
C ALA A 224 24.86 7.51 -3.25
N ARG A 225 23.97 7.68 -2.27
CA ARG A 225 22.54 7.38 -2.46
C ARG A 225 21.89 8.54 -3.19
N ILE A 226 21.25 8.21 -4.31
CA ILE A 226 20.52 9.17 -5.14
C ILE A 226 19.04 8.76 -5.10
N THR A 227 18.18 9.73 -4.78
CA THR A 227 16.74 9.53 -4.79
C THR A 227 16.12 10.25 -5.97
N THR A 228 15.39 9.51 -6.79
CA THR A 228 14.64 10.07 -7.91
C THR A 228 13.13 9.95 -7.67
N LYS A 229 12.35 10.80 -8.36
CA LYS A 229 10.87 10.75 -8.33
C LYS A 229 10.40 10.23 -9.67
N ASP A 230 9.80 9.04 -9.65
CA ASP A 230 9.46 8.32 -10.87
C ASP A 230 8.00 7.85 -10.87
N LYS A 231 7.36 7.91 -12.03
CA LYS A 231 5.99 7.43 -12.26
C LYS A 231 5.99 6.07 -12.94
N PHE A 232 6.89 5.89 -13.89
CA PHE A 232 7.08 4.66 -14.64
C PHE A 232 8.58 4.37 -14.63
N PHE A 233 9.00 3.23 -14.07
CA PHE A 233 10.39 2.97 -13.72
C PHE A 233 10.80 1.52 -13.97
N LEU A 234 12.08 1.29 -14.09
CA LEU A 234 12.66 -0.06 -14.11
C LEU A 234 12.88 -0.55 -12.69
N ILE A 235 12.71 -1.86 -12.52
CA ILE A 235 12.96 -2.52 -11.25
C ILE A 235 14.44 -2.88 -11.17
N SER A 236 15.08 -2.58 -10.04
CA SER A 236 16.47 -2.88 -9.80
C SER A 236 16.69 -4.38 -9.55
N GLN A 237 17.93 -4.81 -9.64
CA GLN A 237 18.29 -6.20 -9.35
C GLN A 237 18.02 -6.55 -7.88
N THR A 238 18.25 -5.65 -6.94
CA THR A 238 17.94 -5.85 -5.52
C THR A 238 16.45 -6.00 -5.29
N GLU A 239 15.61 -5.27 -6.02
CA GLU A 239 14.16 -5.38 -5.92
C GLU A 239 13.61 -6.70 -6.47
N ILE A 240 14.39 -7.42 -7.26
CA ILE A 240 14.07 -8.77 -7.73
C ILE A 240 14.72 -9.85 -6.84
N TYR A 241 15.99 -9.68 -6.49
CA TYR A 241 16.78 -10.66 -5.75
C TYR A 241 17.28 -10.04 -4.44
N SER A 242 16.80 -10.51 -3.31
CA SER A 242 17.18 -10.00 -1.98
C SER A 242 18.67 -10.08 -1.66
N ASN A 243 19.43 -10.88 -2.41
CA ASN A 243 20.87 -11.14 -2.22
C ASN A 243 21.71 -10.56 -3.36
N SER A 244 21.28 -9.48 -3.97
CA SER A 244 22.09 -8.80 -4.97
C SER A 244 23.43 -8.40 -4.34
N SER A 245 24.53 -8.91 -4.90
CA SER A 245 25.88 -8.48 -4.55
C SER A 245 26.24 -7.15 -5.22
N ASP A 246 25.31 -6.55 -5.93
CA ASP A 246 25.48 -5.27 -6.59
C ASP A 246 25.31 -4.15 -5.56
N PRO A 247 26.40 -3.49 -5.13
CA PRO A 247 26.33 -2.41 -4.15
C PRO A 247 25.61 -1.18 -4.68
N ASP A 248 25.40 -1.10 -6.00
CA ASP A 248 24.81 0.05 -6.68
C ASP A 248 23.30 -0.07 -6.88
N SER A 249 22.71 -1.18 -6.45
CA SER A 249 21.26 -1.35 -6.51
C SER A 249 20.60 -0.93 -5.22
N GLY A 250 19.72 0.08 -5.31
CA GLY A 250 18.86 0.53 -4.22
C GLY A 250 17.56 -0.27 -4.12
N GLY A 251 16.79 -0.02 -3.06
CA GLY A 251 15.50 -0.64 -2.84
C GLY A 251 15.57 -1.94 -2.03
N TYR A 252 14.41 -2.58 -1.86
CA TYR A 252 14.26 -3.87 -1.22
C TYR A 252 13.33 -4.75 -2.06
N GLN A 253 13.43 -6.08 -1.88
CA GLN A 253 12.75 -7.04 -2.73
C GLN A 253 11.22 -6.91 -2.66
N TYR A 254 10.57 -6.91 -3.82
CA TYR A 254 9.10 -6.99 -3.89
C TYR A 254 8.60 -8.36 -3.44
N GLU A 255 7.46 -8.39 -2.80
CA GLU A 255 6.82 -9.60 -2.28
C GLU A 255 6.56 -10.64 -3.37
N TYR A 256 6.27 -10.18 -4.60
CA TYR A 256 6.04 -11.04 -5.75
C TYR A 256 7.20 -12.01 -6.02
N TRP A 257 8.44 -11.61 -5.75
CA TRP A 257 9.62 -12.46 -5.97
C TRP A 257 10.13 -13.19 -4.74
N THR A 258 9.61 -12.90 -3.56
CA THR A 258 10.05 -13.55 -2.32
C THR A 258 9.84 -15.06 -2.39
N GLY A 259 10.91 -15.82 -2.15
CA GLY A 259 10.90 -17.28 -2.18
C GLY A 259 10.74 -17.93 -3.55
N LYS A 260 10.84 -17.16 -4.64
CA LYS A 260 10.72 -17.68 -6.01
C LYS A 260 12.06 -17.63 -6.74
N VAL A 261 12.36 -18.68 -7.49
CA VAL A 261 13.51 -18.71 -8.41
C VAL A 261 13.02 -18.24 -9.78
N PHE A 262 13.59 -17.18 -10.30
CA PHE A 262 13.26 -16.65 -11.63
C PHE A 262 14.43 -16.70 -12.59
N SER A 263 14.15 -17.13 -13.81
CA SER A 263 14.94 -16.77 -14.98
C SER A 263 14.26 -15.57 -15.63
N LEU A 264 14.89 -14.41 -15.57
CA LEU A 264 14.46 -13.27 -16.37
C LEU A 264 14.71 -13.63 -17.84
N GLY A 265 13.66 -14.02 -18.53
CA GLY A 265 13.71 -14.18 -19.98
C GLY A 265 14.17 -12.86 -20.62
N THR A 266 15.09 -12.91 -21.53
CA THR A 266 15.91 -11.81 -22.05
C THR A 266 15.20 -10.87 -23.04
N SER A 267 13.88 -10.91 -23.18
CA SER A 267 13.27 -10.40 -24.41
C SER A 267 12.59 -9.04 -24.33
N PHE A 268 12.20 -8.51 -23.16
CA PHE A 268 11.36 -7.30 -23.15
C PHE A 268 11.76 -6.32 -22.04
N LEU A 269 11.75 -5.03 -22.36
CA LEU A 269 11.77 -3.98 -21.35
C LEU A 269 10.46 -4.10 -20.54
N LYS A 270 10.60 -4.23 -19.23
CA LYS A 270 9.48 -4.31 -18.30
C LYS A 270 9.61 -3.16 -17.34
N ALA A 271 8.55 -2.38 -17.20
CA ALA A 271 8.57 -1.22 -16.35
C ALA A 271 7.42 -1.28 -15.33
N ALA A 272 7.65 -0.70 -14.15
CA ALA A 272 6.72 -0.68 -13.06
C ALA A 272 6.06 0.69 -12.89
N PHE A 273 4.85 0.69 -12.32
CA PHE A 273 4.09 1.89 -11.97
C PHE A 273 3.20 1.61 -10.76
N CYS A 274 2.79 2.66 -10.05
CA CYS A 274 2.01 2.56 -8.82
C CYS A 274 0.68 3.32 -8.94
N PHE A 275 -0.34 2.79 -8.27
CA PHE A 275 -1.58 3.51 -7.97
C PHE A 275 -1.66 3.85 -6.48
#